data_7ddc02d32a86aefe205bb00bf37f9a4b
#
_entry.id   7ddc02d32a86aefe205bb00bf37f9a4b
#
_cell.length_a   1.000
_cell.length_b   1.000
_cell.length_c   1.000
_cell.angle_alpha   90.00
_cell.angle_beta   90.00
_cell.angle_gamma   90.00
#
_symmetry.space_group_name_H-M   'P 1'
#
loop_
_entity.id
_entity.type
_entity.pdbx_description
1 polymer ?
#
loop_
_entity_poly.entity_id
_entity_poly.type
_entity_poly.pdbx_seq_one_letter_code
_entity_poly.pdbx_strand_id
1 'polypeptide(L)'
;GYSESTGQTRNWYLEAAVNYKRDFGNHHVSALAMYNQSMTYYPYEGSSPSEFIGIPRSYVGLVGRATYDYKTKYLLDLSLGYNGSENFAEGQRFGLFPAGSLGWIISEENFFQPIKKVINYFKIRGSYGIVGNDRVSDYSRFLYLPDKYLISSGSYNFGINTSTNIAGAVE
;
A
#
# COMPACT_ATOMS: atom_id res chain seq x y z
N GLY A 1 28.96 -21.82 -26.89
CA GLY A 1 28.79 -20.39 -26.78
C GLY A 1 28.57 -20.03 -25.31
N TYR A 2 29.32 -19.06 -24.81
CA TYR A 2 29.17 -18.50 -23.46
C TYR A 2 28.15 -17.34 -23.56
N SER A 3 27.09 -17.34 -22.75
CA SER A 3 26.11 -16.29 -22.67
C SER A 3 26.14 -15.72 -21.25
N GLU A 4 26.48 -14.45 -21.10
CA GLU A 4 26.49 -13.72 -19.85
C GLU A 4 25.34 -12.72 -19.85
N SER A 5 24.48 -12.78 -18.86
CA SER A 5 23.39 -11.81 -18.62
C SER A 5 23.66 -11.06 -17.33
N THR A 6 23.75 -9.76 -17.40
CA THR A 6 23.97 -8.88 -16.24
C THR A 6 22.72 -8.04 -16.00
N GLY A 7 22.05 -8.24 -14.86
CA GLY A 7 20.94 -7.42 -14.42
C GLY A 7 21.41 -6.38 -13.40
N GLN A 8 21.02 -5.12 -13.55
CA GLN A 8 21.32 -4.06 -12.58
C GLN A 8 20.01 -3.41 -12.11
N THR A 9 19.77 -3.39 -10.80
CA THR A 9 18.62 -2.69 -10.20
C THR A 9 19.13 -1.54 -9.35
N ARG A 10 18.53 -0.36 -9.48
CA ARG A 10 18.85 0.81 -8.66
C ARG A 10 17.62 1.23 -7.86
N ASN A 11 17.78 1.26 -6.54
CA ASN A 11 16.74 1.70 -5.62
C ASN A 11 17.23 2.91 -4.84
N TRP A 12 16.34 3.87 -4.60
CA TRP A 12 16.58 4.88 -3.59
C TRP A 12 15.33 5.05 -2.71
N TYR A 13 15.58 5.41 -1.47
CA TYR A 13 14.56 5.61 -0.47
C TYR A 13 14.88 6.86 0.34
N LEU A 14 13.87 7.70 0.53
CA LEU A 14 13.92 8.89 1.38
C LEU A 14 12.84 8.78 2.44
N GLU A 15 13.19 9.04 3.69
CA GLU A 15 12.26 9.10 4.80
C GLU A 15 12.56 10.33 5.66
N ALA A 16 11.53 11.03 6.06
CA ALA A 16 11.58 12.10 7.04
C ALA A 16 10.45 11.90 8.05
N ALA A 17 10.79 11.91 9.33
CA ALA A 17 9.82 11.70 10.40
C ALA A 17 9.97 12.75 11.50
N VAL A 18 8.83 13.22 12.00
CA VAL A 18 8.74 14.10 13.18
C VAL A 18 7.92 13.39 14.24
N ASN A 19 8.51 13.25 15.41
CA ASN A 19 7.89 12.65 16.58
C ASN A 19 7.66 13.72 17.65
N TYR A 20 6.45 13.75 18.18
CA TYR A 20 6.08 14.58 19.32
C TYR A 20 5.58 13.68 20.45
N LYS A 21 6.07 13.90 21.66
CA LYS A 21 5.56 13.22 22.86
C LYS A 21 5.51 14.20 24.01
N ARG A 22 4.37 14.22 24.71
CA ARG A 22 4.20 15.07 25.88
C ARG A 22 3.23 14.45 26.89
N ASP A 23 3.59 14.59 28.15
CA ASP A 23 2.79 14.15 29.29
C ASP A 23 2.24 15.36 30.04
N PHE A 24 0.93 15.36 30.28
CA PHE A 24 0.23 16.39 31.03
C PHE A 24 -0.46 15.75 32.25
N GLY A 25 0.30 15.45 33.28
CA GLY A 25 -0.20 14.75 34.46
C GLY A 25 -0.68 13.34 34.09
N ASN A 26 -2.00 13.12 34.11
CA ASN A 26 -2.62 11.84 33.80
C ASN A 26 -2.90 11.63 32.28
N HIS A 27 -2.54 12.61 31.45
CA HIS A 27 -2.78 12.57 30.02
C HIS A 27 -1.44 12.40 29.29
N HIS A 28 -1.32 11.38 28.46
CA HIS A 28 -0.15 11.14 27.66
C HIS A 28 -0.53 11.23 26.18
N VAL A 29 0.16 12.09 25.46
CA VAL A 29 -0.09 12.35 24.03
C VAL A 29 1.17 12.03 23.26
N SER A 30 1.06 11.28 22.18
CA SER A 30 2.13 11.19 21.20
C SER A 30 1.59 11.36 19.78
N ALA A 31 2.39 11.95 18.93
CA ALA A 31 2.08 12.13 17.52
C ALA A 31 3.32 11.82 16.67
N LEU A 32 3.10 11.21 15.54
CA LEU A 32 4.09 10.93 14.51
C LEU A 32 3.56 11.48 13.20
N ALA A 33 4.38 12.24 12.49
CA ALA A 33 4.18 12.58 11.09
C ALA A 33 5.39 12.06 10.31
N MET A 34 5.17 11.29 9.27
CA MET A 34 6.23 10.68 8.47
C MET A 34 5.93 10.85 6.98
N TYR A 35 6.93 11.29 6.26
CA TYR A 35 6.95 11.31 4.80
C TYR A 35 7.94 10.25 4.32
N ASN A 36 7.55 9.45 3.34
CA ASN A 36 8.44 8.54 2.67
C ASN A 36 8.25 8.57 1.16
N GLN A 37 9.35 8.34 0.46
CA GLN A 37 9.35 8.22 -0.98
C GLN A 37 10.35 7.15 -1.40
N SER A 38 9.95 6.31 -2.34
CA SER A 38 10.84 5.31 -2.90
C SER A 38 10.73 5.28 -4.42
N MET A 39 11.84 4.94 -5.08
CA MET A 39 11.88 4.75 -6.51
C MET A 39 12.80 3.58 -6.84
N THR A 40 12.30 2.67 -7.65
CA THR A 40 13.01 1.47 -8.10
C THR A 40 13.13 1.52 -9.62
N TYR A 41 14.37 1.48 -10.10
CA TYR A 41 14.69 1.40 -11.52
C TYR A 41 15.04 -0.04 -11.88
N TYR A 42 14.37 -0.56 -12.88
CA TYR A 42 14.70 -1.85 -13.50
C TYR A 42 15.35 -1.58 -14.84
N PRO A 43 16.48 -2.19 -15.18
CA PRO A 43 17.01 -2.09 -16.52
C PRO A 43 16.05 -2.76 -17.50
N TYR A 44 15.89 -2.17 -18.66
CA TYR A 44 15.17 -2.79 -19.76
C TYR A 44 16.00 -3.98 -20.27
N GLU A 45 15.53 -5.19 -20.03
CA GLU A 45 16.03 -6.38 -20.69
C GLU A 45 15.14 -6.64 -21.92
N GLY A 46 15.69 -6.50 -23.12
CA GLY A 46 14.95 -6.49 -24.39
C GLY A 46 14.16 -7.77 -24.75
N SER A 47 14.18 -8.77 -23.87
CA SER A 47 13.40 -10.00 -23.97
C SER A 47 12.22 -10.07 -22.98
N SER A 48 11.94 -8.98 -22.26
CA SER A 48 10.87 -8.98 -21.27
C SER A 48 9.49 -8.89 -21.93
N PRO A 49 8.54 -9.74 -21.52
CA PRO A 49 7.20 -9.79 -22.13
C PRO A 49 6.31 -8.57 -21.80
N SER A 50 6.76 -7.66 -20.93
CA SER A 50 5.98 -6.48 -20.53
C SER A 50 6.57 -5.19 -21.09
N GLU A 51 5.79 -4.43 -21.85
CA GLU A 51 6.15 -3.10 -22.36
C GLU A 51 6.47 -2.09 -21.24
N PHE A 52 6.01 -2.36 -20.02
CA PHE A 52 6.10 -1.45 -18.87
C PHE A 52 7.26 -1.76 -17.91
N ILE A 53 8.06 -2.79 -18.18
CA ILE A 53 9.10 -3.23 -17.25
C ILE A 53 10.21 -2.20 -17.07
N GLY A 54 10.51 -1.41 -18.12
CA GLY A 54 11.50 -0.34 -18.06
C GLY A 54 11.03 0.95 -17.35
N ILE A 55 9.75 1.03 -16.95
CA ILE A 55 9.22 2.20 -16.25
C ILE A 55 9.53 2.06 -14.76
N PRO A 56 10.23 3.04 -14.15
CA PRO A 56 10.54 3.02 -12.73
C PRO A 56 9.28 2.87 -11.88
N ARG A 57 9.39 2.18 -10.75
CA ARG A 57 8.34 2.15 -9.74
C ARG A 57 8.54 3.27 -8.75
N SER A 58 7.54 4.10 -8.58
CA SER A 58 7.52 5.22 -7.66
C SER A 58 6.42 5.06 -6.61
N TYR A 59 6.77 5.33 -5.39
CA TYR A 59 5.84 5.34 -4.27
C TYR A 59 6.08 6.58 -3.43
N VAL A 60 5.00 7.23 -3.03
CA VAL A 60 5.01 8.36 -2.08
C VAL A 60 4.01 8.09 -0.99
N GLY A 61 4.42 8.26 0.26
CA GLY A 61 3.57 8.06 1.42
C GLY A 61 3.70 9.20 2.41
N LEU A 62 2.56 9.64 2.94
CA LEU A 62 2.46 10.49 4.11
C LEU A 62 1.68 9.72 5.17
N VAL A 63 2.27 9.58 6.35
CA VAL A 63 1.66 8.86 7.48
C VAL A 63 1.56 9.79 8.67
N GLY A 64 0.36 9.90 9.21
CA GLY A 64 0.09 10.55 10.49
C GLY A 64 -0.38 9.52 11.50
N ARG A 65 0.11 9.57 12.73
CA ARG A 65 -0.40 8.78 13.85
C ARG A 65 -0.47 9.64 15.09
N ALA A 66 -1.57 9.55 15.80
CA ALA A 66 -1.75 10.18 17.10
C ALA A 66 -2.23 9.15 18.11
N THR A 67 -1.57 9.09 19.24
CA THR A 67 -1.98 8.23 20.36
C THR A 67 -2.26 9.11 21.57
N TYR A 68 -3.29 8.76 22.27
CA TYR A 68 -3.67 9.40 23.53
C TYR A 68 -4.01 8.33 24.55
N ASP A 69 -3.49 8.49 25.74
CA ASP A 69 -3.93 7.69 26.87
C ASP A 69 -4.28 8.59 28.07
N TYR A 70 -5.29 8.17 28.80
CA TYR A 70 -5.71 8.78 30.03
C TYR A 70 -5.58 7.81 31.20
N LYS A 71 -4.75 8.17 32.17
CA LYS A 71 -4.44 7.36 33.39
C LYS A 71 -4.00 5.93 33.06
N THR A 72 -3.42 5.71 31.89
CA THR A 72 -3.09 4.35 31.40
C THR A 72 -4.29 3.38 31.34
N LYS A 73 -5.52 3.89 31.46
CA LYS A 73 -6.76 3.12 31.45
C LYS A 73 -7.47 3.16 30.10
N TYR A 74 -7.58 4.33 29.53
CA TYR A 74 -8.29 4.60 28.29
C TYR A 74 -7.28 4.95 27.21
N LEU A 75 -7.28 4.19 26.15
CA LEU A 75 -6.30 4.29 25.05
C LEU A 75 -7.03 4.64 23.76
N LEU A 76 -6.55 5.64 23.06
CA LEU A 76 -6.99 6.02 21.72
C LEU A 76 -5.78 6.01 20.80
N ASP A 77 -5.91 5.39 19.65
CA ASP A 77 -4.90 5.37 18.59
C ASP A 77 -5.59 5.72 17.27
N LEU A 78 -5.14 6.77 16.63
CA LEU A 78 -5.62 7.22 15.33
C LEU A 78 -4.46 7.21 14.36
N SER A 79 -4.64 6.62 13.20
CA SER A 79 -3.66 6.64 12.13
C SER A 79 -4.30 7.01 10.80
N LEU A 80 -3.55 7.73 10.00
CA LEU A 80 -3.95 8.22 8.70
C LEU A 80 -2.80 7.98 7.72
N GLY A 81 -3.02 7.16 6.71
CA GLY A 81 -2.13 7.00 5.59
C GLY A 81 -2.65 7.75 4.37
N TYR A 82 -1.80 8.52 3.71
CA TYR A 82 -2.08 9.12 2.42
C TYR A 82 -0.98 8.71 1.46
N ASN A 83 -1.28 7.73 0.63
CA ASN A 83 -0.30 7.04 -0.19
C ASN A 83 -0.60 7.20 -1.67
N GLY A 84 0.45 7.42 -2.45
CA GLY A 84 0.39 7.55 -3.89
C GLY A 84 1.20 6.48 -4.60
N SER A 85 0.63 5.92 -5.67
CA SER A 85 1.26 4.94 -6.54
C SER A 85 1.03 5.31 -8.01
N GLU A 86 2.05 5.11 -8.84
CA GLU A 86 1.95 5.33 -10.28
C GLU A 86 1.07 4.28 -10.98
N ASN A 87 0.72 3.18 -10.31
CA ASN A 87 -0.11 2.13 -10.89
C ASN A 87 -1.56 2.57 -11.15
N PHE A 88 -1.96 3.75 -10.66
CA PHE A 88 -3.29 4.30 -10.86
C PHE A 88 -3.29 5.46 -11.86
N ALA A 89 -4.44 5.68 -12.49
CA ALA A 89 -4.65 6.76 -13.46
C ALA A 89 -4.38 8.14 -12.85
N GLU A 90 -4.01 9.08 -13.70
CA GLU A 90 -3.84 10.47 -13.30
C GLU A 90 -5.12 11.00 -12.63
N GLY A 91 -4.95 11.69 -11.50
CA GLY A 91 -6.05 12.14 -10.65
C GLY A 91 -6.58 11.11 -9.64
N GLN A 92 -6.22 9.83 -9.76
CA GLN A 92 -6.63 8.76 -8.82
C GLN A 92 -5.44 8.04 -8.17
N ARG A 93 -4.24 8.61 -8.27
CA ARG A 93 -3.00 8.01 -7.79
C ARG A 93 -2.87 7.98 -6.27
N PHE A 94 -3.62 8.81 -5.57
CA PHE A 94 -3.54 8.94 -4.13
C PHE A 94 -4.76 8.38 -3.43
N GLY A 95 -4.53 7.58 -2.41
CA GLY A 95 -5.56 7.01 -1.55
C GLY A 95 -5.40 7.45 -0.09
N LEU A 96 -6.53 7.67 0.58
CA LEU A 96 -6.60 7.99 2.01
C LEU A 96 -7.03 6.75 2.79
N PHE A 97 -6.25 6.37 3.79
CA PHE A 97 -6.41 5.14 4.57
C PHE A 97 -6.48 5.46 6.06
N PRO A 98 -7.64 5.86 6.58
CA PRO A 98 -7.83 6.09 7.98
C PRO A 98 -7.97 4.78 8.77
N ALA A 99 -7.42 4.76 9.98
CA ALA A 99 -7.65 3.70 10.94
C ALA A 99 -7.69 4.27 12.36
N GLY A 100 -8.46 3.63 13.21
CA GLY A 100 -8.58 4.01 14.61
C GLY A 100 -8.75 2.80 15.51
N SER A 101 -8.27 2.91 16.74
CA SER A 101 -8.50 1.91 17.76
C SER A 101 -8.76 2.54 19.13
N LEU A 102 -9.64 1.89 19.88
CA LEU A 102 -9.94 2.22 21.27
C LEU A 102 -9.53 1.04 22.14
N GLY A 103 -8.94 1.33 23.29
CA GLY A 103 -8.57 0.33 24.27
C GLY A 103 -8.99 0.76 25.67
N TRP A 104 -9.45 -0.20 26.46
CA TRP A 104 -9.78 0.00 27.86
C TRP A 104 -9.10 -1.06 28.71
N ILE A 105 -8.29 -0.60 29.67
CA ILE A 105 -7.61 -1.48 30.62
C ILE A 105 -8.49 -1.56 31.87
N ILE A 106 -9.37 -2.54 31.89
CA ILE A 106 -10.38 -2.75 32.94
C ILE A 106 -9.69 -3.13 34.25
N SER A 107 -8.56 -3.82 34.20
CA SER A 107 -7.81 -4.21 35.41
C SER A 107 -7.30 -3.05 36.26
N GLU A 108 -7.25 -1.84 35.68
CA GLU A 108 -6.86 -0.63 36.42
C GLU A 108 -8.04 0.14 37.01
N GLU A 109 -9.28 -0.39 36.84
CA GLU A 109 -10.46 0.21 37.44
C GLU A 109 -10.64 -0.20 38.92
N ASN A 110 -11.20 0.71 39.70
CA ASN A 110 -11.40 0.46 41.14
C ASN A 110 -12.29 -0.75 41.43
N PHE A 111 -13.31 -1.00 40.60
CA PHE A 111 -14.22 -2.12 40.76
C PHE A 111 -13.55 -3.48 40.45
N PHE A 112 -12.44 -3.50 39.74
CA PHE A 112 -11.71 -4.71 39.36
C PHE A 112 -10.71 -5.15 40.44
N GLN A 113 -10.40 -4.31 41.43
CA GLN A 113 -9.39 -4.57 42.44
C GLN A 113 -9.58 -5.92 43.19
N PRO A 114 -10.80 -6.35 43.55
CA PRO A 114 -11.00 -7.67 44.22
C PRO A 114 -10.59 -8.84 43.33
N ILE A 115 -10.75 -8.70 41.99
CA ILE A 115 -10.52 -9.76 41.03
C ILE A 115 -9.03 -9.77 40.60
N LYS A 116 -8.29 -8.69 40.81
CA LYS A 116 -6.89 -8.53 40.43
C LYS A 116 -5.97 -9.57 41.04
N LYS A 117 -6.39 -10.22 42.16
CA LYS A 117 -5.65 -11.32 42.76
C LYS A 117 -5.62 -12.60 41.90
N VAL A 118 -6.60 -12.76 41.01
CA VAL A 118 -6.73 -13.92 40.11
C VAL A 118 -6.37 -13.54 38.68
N ILE A 119 -6.82 -12.35 38.21
CA ILE A 119 -6.58 -11.85 36.89
C ILE A 119 -5.79 -10.54 37.01
N ASN A 120 -4.49 -10.59 36.80
CA ASN A 120 -3.59 -9.44 36.98
C ASN A 120 -3.77 -8.36 35.92
N TYR A 121 -4.16 -8.75 34.71
CA TYR A 121 -4.30 -7.82 33.58
C TYR A 121 -5.48 -8.21 32.69
N PHE A 122 -6.39 -7.25 32.49
CA PHE A 122 -7.53 -7.41 31.59
C PHE A 122 -7.74 -6.14 30.78
N LYS A 123 -7.65 -6.28 29.45
CA LYS A 123 -7.79 -5.21 28.47
C LYS A 123 -8.76 -5.61 27.36
N ILE A 124 -9.67 -4.72 27.01
CA ILE A 124 -10.50 -4.83 25.81
C ILE A 124 -9.99 -3.82 24.78
N ARG A 125 -9.94 -4.21 23.53
CA ARG A 125 -9.55 -3.37 22.41
C ARG A 125 -10.46 -3.60 21.21
N GLY A 126 -10.91 -2.52 20.58
CA GLY A 126 -11.58 -2.51 19.28
C GLY A 126 -10.79 -1.66 18.29
N SER A 127 -10.73 -2.07 17.03
CA SER A 127 -10.10 -1.31 15.96
C SER A 127 -10.88 -1.42 14.66
N TYR A 128 -10.85 -0.34 13.90
CA TYR A 128 -11.41 -0.27 12.55
C TYR A 128 -10.44 0.50 11.67
N GLY A 129 -10.30 0.08 10.41
CA GLY A 129 -9.45 0.78 9.45
C GLY A 129 -9.74 0.38 8.02
N ILE A 130 -9.37 1.26 7.12
CA ILE A 130 -9.41 1.05 5.67
C ILE A 130 -7.98 0.84 5.21
N VAL A 131 -7.77 -0.20 4.41
CA VAL A 131 -6.46 -0.56 3.86
C VAL A 131 -6.55 -0.60 2.34
N GLY A 132 -5.60 0.02 1.68
CA GLY A 132 -5.41 -0.08 0.24
C GLY A 132 -4.28 -1.03 -0.12
N ASN A 133 -4.38 -1.65 -1.28
CA ASN A 133 -3.33 -2.46 -1.85
C ASN A 133 -3.12 -2.06 -3.31
N ASP A 134 -1.91 -1.64 -3.65
CA ASP A 134 -1.48 -1.26 -4.99
C ASP A 134 -0.51 -2.29 -5.62
N ARG A 135 -0.27 -3.40 -4.92
CA ARG A 135 0.62 -4.45 -5.41
C ARG A 135 -0.06 -5.26 -6.49
N VAL A 136 0.23 -4.90 -7.72
CA VAL A 136 -0.11 -5.67 -8.91
C VAL A 136 1.13 -6.43 -9.41
N SER A 137 0.91 -7.50 -10.16
CA SER A 137 1.98 -8.27 -10.81
C SER A 137 2.81 -7.35 -11.72
N ASP A 138 4.08 -7.67 -11.91
CA ASP A 138 4.97 -6.95 -12.84
C ASP A 138 4.44 -6.94 -14.28
N TYR A 139 3.64 -7.94 -14.61
CA TYR A 139 3.00 -8.08 -15.93
C TYR A 139 1.67 -7.32 -16.06
N SER A 140 1.10 -6.83 -14.95
CA SER A 140 -0.22 -6.21 -14.92
C SER A 140 -0.17 -4.78 -14.39
N ARG A 141 0.90 -4.04 -14.69
CA ARG A 141 1.03 -2.61 -14.35
C ARG A 141 0.08 -1.78 -15.20
N PHE A 142 -0.36 -0.64 -14.65
CA PHE A 142 -1.22 0.30 -15.38
C PHE A 142 -2.52 -0.31 -15.90
N LEU A 143 -3.22 -1.03 -15.03
CA LEU A 143 -4.50 -1.71 -15.36
C LEU A 143 -5.60 -0.77 -15.90
N TYR A 144 -5.41 0.53 -15.80
CA TYR A 144 -6.32 1.54 -16.35
C TYR A 144 -6.06 1.84 -17.83
N LEU A 145 -4.93 1.38 -18.39
CA LEU A 145 -4.68 1.50 -19.82
C LEU A 145 -5.49 0.44 -20.58
N PRO A 146 -6.11 0.79 -21.71
CA PRO A 146 -6.78 -0.20 -22.52
C PRO A 146 -5.75 -1.24 -23.01
N ASP A 147 -6.03 -2.51 -22.71
CA ASP A 147 -5.23 -3.60 -23.25
C ASP A 147 -5.37 -3.61 -24.77
N LYS A 148 -4.25 -3.65 -25.47
CA LYS A 148 -4.23 -3.99 -26.88
C LYS A 148 -4.58 -5.45 -27.00
N TYR A 149 -5.82 -5.76 -27.29
CA TYR A 149 -6.23 -7.10 -27.64
C TYR A 149 -5.59 -7.45 -28.99
N LEU A 150 -4.47 -8.15 -28.96
CA LEU A 150 -3.97 -8.83 -30.14
C LEU A 150 -4.96 -9.97 -30.44
N ILE A 151 -5.81 -9.77 -31.42
CA ILE A 151 -6.55 -10.86 -32.01
C ILE A 151 -5.51 -11.71 -32.75
N SER A 152 -4.88 -12.64 -32.01
CA SER A 152 -3.96 -13.58 -32.59
C SER A 152 -4.74 -14.50 -33.52
N SER A 153 -4.52 -14.35 -34.81
CA SER A 153 -4.81 -15.31 -35.88
C SER A 153 -6.19 -16.00 -35.79
N GLY A 154 -7.26 -15.22 -35.72
CA GLY A 154 -8.57 -15.75 -36.11
C GLY A 154 -8.65 -15.76 -37.65
N SER A 155 -8.61 -16.90 -38.28
CA SER A 155 -8.95 -17.01 -39.70
C SER A 155 -10.47 -16.98 -39.81
N TYR A 156 -11.01 -15.94 -40.39
CA TYR A 156 -12.44 -15.88 -40.74
C TYR A 156 -12.62 -16.25 -42.18
N ASN A 157 -13.38 -17.31 -42.45
CA ASN A 157 -13.69 -17.72 -43.80
C ASN A 157 -14.88 -16.94 -44.35
N PHE A 158 -14.62 -16.00 -45.25
CA PHE A 158 -15.65 -15.34 -46.04
C PHE A 158 -15.95 -16.15 -47.29
N GLY A 159 -17.09 -16.83 -47.34
CA GLY A 159 -17.52 -17.62 -48.51
C GLY A 159 -16.78 -18.96 -48.65
N ILE A 160 -16.97 -19.61 -49.79
CA ILE A 160 -16.56 -20.97 -50.04
C ILE A 160 -15.07 -21.03 -50.46
N ASN A 161 -14.13 -20.59 -49.80
CA ASN A 161 -12.66 -20.79 -50.09
C ASN A 161 -11.78 -19.52 -49.93
N THR A 162 -12.15 -18.55 -49.15
CA THR A 162 -11.26 -17.41 -48.91
C THR A 162 -10.99 -17.28 -47.42
N SER A 163 -9.80 -17.66 -46.97
CA SER A 163 -9.33 -17.37 -45.61
C SER A 163 -8.62 -16.02 -45.59
N THR A 164 -9.14 -15.08 -44.89
CA THR A 164 -8.50 -13.78 -44.66
C THR A 164 -8.00 -13.73 -43.24
N ASN A 165 -6.71 -13.57 -43.02
CA ASN A 165 -6.14 -13.31 -41.71
C ASN A 165 -6.45 -11.85 -41.33
N ILE A 166 -7.27 -11.66 -40.33
CA ILE A 166 -7.50 -10.33 -39.75
C ILE A 166 -6.46 -10.14 -38.65
N ALA A 167 -5.41 -9.41 -38.95
CA ALA A 167 -4.51 -8.87 -37.97
C ALA A 167 -4.93 -7.40 -37.75
N GLY A 168 -5.56 -7.13 -36.63
CA GLY A 168 -5.95 -5.77 -36.25
C GLY A 168 -5.68 -5.52 -34.79
N ALA A 169 -4.99 -4.42 -34.50
CA ALA A 169 -5.02 -3.83 -33.18
C ALA A 169 -6.28 -2.98 -33.10
N VAL A 170 -7.16 -3.24 -32.16
CA VAL A 170 -8.27 -2.35 -31.83
C VAL A 170 -7.74 -1.41 -30.74
N GLU A 171 -7.60 -0.11 -31.08
CA GLU A 171 -7.31 0.97 -30.11
C GLU A 171 -8.52 1.27 -29.23
#